data_40d2c7f3cdf1dda783117ef4ef3464e3
#
_entry.id   40d2c7f3cdf1dda783117ef4ef3464e3
#
_cell.length_a   1.000
_cell.length_b   1.000
_cell.length_c   1.000
_cell.angle_alpha   90.00
_cell.angle_beta   90.00
_cell.angle_gamma   90.00
#
_symmetry.space_group_name_H-M   'P 1'
#
loop_
_entity.id
_entity.type
_entity.pdbx_description
1 polymer ?
#
loop_
_entity_poly.entity_id
_entity_poly.type
_entity_poly.pdbx_seq_one_letter_code
_entity_poly.pdbx_strand_id
1 'polypeptide(L)'
;MPAQPSPLAVPPPPPSARSSAPGPRVPATTGPAVLLVTGFVLLSLNTRVVFGQLGPLAPVAGFGTGSLTLLGLLPPLCMGLFAPLAVTVRRRLGEERGLFWASALLLAGAVLRVLGLPGLFIGTVLVGIATAVVNVLIPVFVRSRFAPRRTGVMTGVYALSMGAGSALVAASMVPVWESSGHSWRTAVALAIVPAALAAAGIAPQLRHAGGEVGPEPVRVRVLGGRDKGLAWSLIGYFGLQTLLFYTTLAWLPAILVEAGVAEATAGAMQSLFILGVAAGGFLTPVLAAARTDQRRHLLAVLLLCGLGYAGLLAAPATLPAVWALVLGAGLGGGQAVVGVLYVKRGRDQDHVAALSTVAQTGGYLIAATGPVAASVLHTVTGTWAVPLLVFLGVLLLSGAASLRAGRG
;
A
#
# COMPACT_ATOMS: atom_id res chain seq x y z
N MET A 1 -67.14 -48.66 -15.75
CA MET A 1 -66.02 -48.06 -15.07
C MET A 1 -65.07 -47.52 -16.13
N PRO A 2 -64.89 -46.24 -16.31
CA PRO A 2 -63.93 -45.70 -17.27
C PRO A 2 -62.52 -45.65 -16.64
N ALA A 3 -61.51 -46.04 -17.44
CA ALA A 3 -60.13 -46.08 -17.08
C ALA A 3 -59.56 -44.64 -16.85
N GLN A 4 -58.80 -44.49 -15.74
CA GLN A 4 -58.06 -43.23 -15.46
C GLN A 4 -56.87 -43.08 -16.41
N PRO A 5 -56.61 -41.87 -16.92
CA PRO A 5 -55.40 -41.63 -17.70
C PRO A 5 -54.15 -41.62 -16.82
N SER A 6 -53.06 -42.26 -17.26
CA SER A 6 -51.76 -42.25 -16.61
C SER A 6 -51.17 -40.86 -16.56
N PRO A 7 -50.46 -40.45 -15.48
CA PRO A 7 -49.80 -39.18 -15.40
C PRO A 7 -48.64 -39.07 -16.39
N LEU A 8 -48.63 -38.01 -17.23
CA LEU A 8 -47.52 -37.68 -18.14
C LEU A 8 -46.25 -37.48 -17.32
N ALA A 9 -45.22 -38.27 -17.64
CA ALA A 9 -43.90 -38.11 -17.07
C ALA A 9 -43.31 -36.75 -17.46
N VAL A 10 -43.07 -35.92 -16.47
CA VAL A 10 -42.35 -34.64 -16.65
C VAL A 10 -40.89 -34.96 -17.02
N PRO A 11 -40.37 -34.43 -18.15
CA PRO A 11 -38.99 -34.67 -18.51
C PRO A 11 -38.07 -34.07 -17.44
N PRO A 12 -36.92 -34.72 -17.12
CA PRO A 12 -35.98 -34.18 -16.15
C PRO A 12 -35.44 -32.82 -16.61
N PRO A 13 -35.22 -31.84 -15.68
CA PRO A 13 -34.68 -30.55 -16.03
C PRO A 13 -33.31 -30.71 -16.70
N PRO A 14 -32.97 -29.89 -17.70
CA PRO A 14 -31.68 -29.96 -18.36
C PRO A 14 -30.59 -29.79 -17.32
N PRO A 15 -29.42 -30.46 -17.45
CA PRO A 15 -28.33 -30.35 -16.52
C PRO A 15 -27.93 -28.87 -16.45
N SER A 16 -28.05 -28.26 -15.27
CA SER A 16 -27.64 -26.89 -14.98
C SER A 16 -26.21 -26.75 -15.49
N ALA A 17 -26.00 -25.90 -16.50
CA ALA A 17 -24.70 -25.49 -16.95
C ALA A 17 -23.95 -24.96 -15.72
N ARG A 18 -23.07 -25.79 -15.14
CA ARG A 18 -22.13 -25.31 -14.12
C ARG A 18 -21.35 -24.20 -14.78
N SER A 19 -21.65 -22.98 -14.42
CA SER A 19 -20.82 -21.83 -14.72
C SER A 19 -19.44 -22.12 -14.13
N SER A 20 -18.56 -22.67 -14.95
CA SER A 20 -17.14 -22.78 -14.66
C SER A 20 -16.60 -21.34 -14.63
N ALA A 21 -16.63 -20.74 -13.45
CA ALA A 21 -15.84 -19.54 -13.21
C ALA A 21 -14.41 -19.85 -13.69
N PRO A 22 -13.81 -19.03 -14.56
CA PRO A 22 -12.44 -19.27 -15.02
C PRO A 22 -11.54 -19.37 -13.80
N GLY A 23 -10.93 -20.53 -13.60
CA GLY A 23 -9.97 -20.77 -12.52
C GLY A 23 -8.79 -19.78 -12.63
N PRO A 24 -8.06 -19.54 -11.54
CA PRO A 24 -6.94 -18.62 -11.54
C PRO A 24 -5.95 -19.02 -12.66
N ARG A 25 -5.64 -18.07 -13.53
CA ARG A 25 -4.76 -18.25 -14.70
C ARG A 25 -3.29 -18.34 -14.26
N VAL A 26 -2.93 -19.32 -13.47
CA VAL A 26 -1.52 -19.62 -13.18
C VAL A 26 -0.97 -20.39 -14.37
N PRO A 27 0.13 -19.94 -14.99
CA PRO A 27 0.79 -20.69 -16.05
C PRO A 27 1.13 -22.10 -15.56
N ALA A 28 0.79 -23.11 -16.34
CA ALA A 28 1.03 -24.52 -15.99
C ALA A 28 2.53 -24.91 -16.05
N THR A 29 3.39 -24.04 -16.64
CA THR A 29 4.82 -24.28 -16.81
C THR A 29 5.66 -23.44 -15.85
N THR A 30 6.80 -23.97 -15.42
CA THR A 30 7.69 -23.31 -14.43
C THR A 30 8.22 -21.96 -14.92
N GLY A 31 8.59 -21.82 -16.19
CA GLY A 31 9.13 -20.59 -16.76
C GLY A 31 8.17 -19.40 -16.69
N PRO A 32 6.92 -19.50 -17.19
CA PRO A 32 5.94 -18.43 -17.06
C PRO A 32 5.56 -18.10 -15.61
N ALA A 33 5.58 -19.08 -14.70
CA ALA A 33 5.33 -18.84 -13.29
C ALA A 33 6.46 -18.02 -12.63
N VAL A 34 7.72 -18.32 -12.97
CA VAL A 34 8.88 -17.55 -12.50
C VAL A 34 8.82 -16.12 -13.03
N LEU A 35 8.55 -15.92 -14.32
CA LEU A 35 8.40 -14.58 -14.91
C LEU A 35 7.27 -13.78 -14.24
N LEU A 36 6.14 -14.43 -13.93
CA LEU A 36 5.03 -13.79 -13.24
C LEU A 36 5.44 -13.31 -11.84
N VAL A 37 6.07 -14.18 -11.04
CA VAL A 37 6.50 -13.84 -9.68
C VAL A 37 7.61 -12.79 -9.70
N THR A 38 8.61 -12.95 -10.57
CA THR A 38 9.71 -11.98 -10.70
C THR A 38 9.19 -10.61 -11.14
N GLY A 39 8.32 -10.55 -12.15
CA GLY A 39 7.69 -9.31 -12.59
C GLY A 39 6.87 -8.64 -11.49
N PHE A 40 6.13 -9.44 -10.70
CA PHE A 40 5.38 -8.95 -9.55
C PHE A 40 6.29 -8.39 -8.46
N VAL A 41 7.42 -9.04 -8.15
CA VAL A 41 8.42 -8.56 -7.19
C VAL A 41 9.03 -7.24 -7.67
N LEU A 42 9.47 -7.16 -8.93
CA LEU A 42 10.06 -5.94 -9.50
C LEU A 42 9.07 -4.78 -9.51
N LEU A 43 7.80 -5.03 -9.87
CA LEU A 43 6.73 -4.05 -9.80
C LEU A 43 6.53 -3.55 -8.36
N SER A 44 6.49 -4.48 -7.42
CA SER A 44 6.25 -4.19 -6.00
C SER A 44 7.39 -3.42 -5.36
N LEU A 45 8.62 -3.73 -5.73
CA LEU A 45 9.85 -3.09 -5.26
C LEU A 45 9.84 -1.58 -5.53
N ASN A 46 9.17 -1.16 -6.60
CA ASN A 46 9.16 0.22 -7.05
C ASN A 46 8.09 1.11 -6.39
N THR A 47 7.02 0.57 -5.83
CA THR A 47 5.84 1.36 -5.46
C THR A 47 6.06 2.45 -4.41
N ARG A 48 7.13 2.38 -3.60
CA ARG A 48 7.47 3.44 -2.62
C ARG A 48 8.89 3.96 -2.72
N VAL A 49 9.71 3.40 -3.58
CA VAL A 49 11.09 3.81 -3.79
C VAL A 49 11.23 5.31 -4.05
N VAL A 50 10.23 5.90 -4.66
CA VAL A 50 10.28 7.30 -5.14
C VAL A 50 9.94 8.33 -4.08
N PHE A 51 9.38 7.94 -2.93
CA PHE A 51 8.87 8.88 -1.94
C PHE A 51 9.75 9.08 -0.69
N GLY A 52 10.53 8.08 -0.32
CA GLY A 52 11.29 8.09 0.93
C GLY A 52 12.63 8.81 0.91
N GLN A 53 12.96 9.50 -0.17
CA GLN A 53 14.36 9.74 -0.50
C GLN A 53 14.84 11.17 -0.25
N LEU A 54 13.94 12.13 -0.13
CA LEU A 54 14.34 13.52 0.02
C LEU A 54 14.63 13.90 1.47
N GLY A 55 14.13 13.14 2.45
CA GLY A 55 14.34 13.39 3.85
C GLY A 55 15.84 13.54 4.24
N PRO A 56 16.70 12.56 3.91
CA PRO A 56 18.14 12.65 4.21
C PRO A 56 18.88 13.76 3.46
N LEU A 57 18.41 14.13 2.26
CA LEU A 57 19.01 15.18 1.43
C LEU A 57 18.44 16.57 1.70
N ALA A 58 17.36 16.65 2.44
CA ALA A 58 16.63 17.89 2.69
C ALA A 58 17.49 19.04 3.23
N PRO A 59 18.32 18.83 4.28
CA PRO A 59 19.16 19.89 4.84
C PRO A 59 20.26 20.33 3.88
N VAL A 60 20.72 19.44 3.00
CA VAL A 60 21.95 19.58 2.20
C VAL A 60 21.65 20.06 0.78
N ALA A 61 20.46 19.80 0.27
CA ALA A 61 20.05 20.18 -1.10
C ALA A 61 19.59 21.64 -1.22
N GLY A 62 19.60 22.41 -0.14
CA GLY A 62 19.18 23.82 -0.14
C GLY A 62 17.68 24.01 -0.41
N PHE A 63 16.86 22.98 -0.25
CA PHE A 63 15.41 23.09 -0.36
C PHE A 63 14.84 23.82 0.86
N GLY A 64 14.11 24.89 0.65
CA GLY A 64 13.38 25.56 1.73
C GLY A 64 12.38 24.61 2.41
N THR A 65 12.13 24.83 3.70
CA THR A 65 11.21 24.00 4.52
C THR A 65 9.83 23.84 3.89
N GLY A 66 9.29 24.86 3.22
CA GLY A 66 8.02 24.80 2.49
C GLY A 66 8.04 23.81 1.32
N SER A 67 9.13 23.76 0.55
CA SER A 67 9.27 22.80 -0.57
C SER A 67 9.31 21.36 -0.08
N LEU A 68 9.98 21.10 1.04
CA LEU A 68 10.06 19.77 1.64
C LEU A 68 8.72 19.30 2.20
N THR A 69 8.03 20.21 2.89
CA THR A 69 6.67 19.92 3.40
C THR A 69 5.73 19.56 2.24
N LEU A 70 5.78 20.33 1.15
CA LEU A 70 4.96 20.07 -0.03
C LEU A 70 5.32 18.74 -0.70
N LEU A 71 6.61 18.45 -0.87
CA LEU A 71 7.08 17.18 -1.43
C LEU A 71 6.69 15.97 -0.56
N GLY A 72 6.64 16.13 0.76
CA GLY A 72 6.15 15.10 1.67
C GLY A 72 4.64 14.89 1.61
N LEU A 73 3.87 15.94 1.36
CA LEU A 73 2.40 15.92 1.28
C LEU A 73 1.90 15.38 -0.06
N LEU A 74 2.58 15.70 -1.16
CA LEU A 74 2.15 15.35 -2.53
C LEU A 74 1.89 13.85 -2.72
N PRO A 75 2.73 12.90 -2.26
CA PRO A 75 2.51 11.48 -2.48
C PRO A 75 1.18 10.96 -1.93
N PRO A 76 0.86 11.07 -0.63
CA PRO A 76 -0.42 10.59 -0.13
C PRO A 76 -1.60 11.34 -0.72
N LEU A 77 -1.46 12.64 -1.00
CA LEU A 77 -2.50 13.44 -1.64
C LEU A 77 -2.80 12.92 -3.06
N CYS A 78 -1.77 12.74 -3.89
CA CYS A 78 -1.94 12.17 -5.24
C CYS A 78 -2.51 10.75 -5.18
N MET A 79 -2.05 9.91 -4.24
CA MET A 79 -2.56 8.56 -4.08
C MET A 79 -4.05 8.55 -3.72
N GLY A 80 -4.53 9.50 -2.92
CA GLY A 80 -5.95 9.65 -2.62
C GLY A 80 -6.76 10.18 -3.81
N LEU A 81 -6.33 11.28 -4.40
CA LEU A 81 -7.07 11.95 -5.47
C LEU A 81 -7.15 11.13 -6.76
N PHE A 82 -6.08 10.41 -7.11
CA PHE A 82 -5.98 9.68 -8.38
C PHE A 82 -6.25 8.17 -8.26
N ALA A 83 -6.56 7.63 -7.08
CA ALA A 83 -6.99 6.24 -6.93
C ALA A 83 -8.20 5.88 -7.85
N PRO A 84 -9.23 6.73 -8.04
CA PRO A 84 -10.33 6.44 -8.95
C PRO A 84 -9.91 6.25 -10.42
N LEU A 85 -8.78 6.84 -10.84
CA LEU A 85 -8.24 6.67 -12.19
C LEU A 85 -7.93 5.20 -12.50
N ALA A 86 -7.57 4.41 -11.50
CA ALA A 86 -7.26 2.99 -11.66
C ALA A 86 -8.44 2.21 -12.24
N VAL A 87 -9.69 2.56 -11.89
CA VAL A 87 -10.90 1.92 -12.43
C VAL A 87 -11.01 2.20 -13.92
N THR A 88 -10.78 3.45 -14.35
CA THR A 88 -10.80 3.85 -15.75
C THR A 88 -9.68 3.19 -16.54
N VAL A 89 -8.48 3.15 -15.99
CA VAL A 89 -7.31 2.48 -16.60
C VAL A 89 -7.61 0.98 -16.78
N ARG A 90 -8.12 0.31 -15.75
CA ARG A 90 -8.50 -1.10 -15.82
C ARG A 90 -9.56 -1.37 -16.89
N ARG A 91 -10.59 -0.50 -16.99
CA ARG A 91 -11.66 -0.63 -17.98
C ARG A 91 -11.17 -0.49 -19.42
N ARG A 92 -10.24 0.43 -19.68
CA ARG A 92 -9.76 0.72 -21.04
C ARG A 92 -8.61 -0.20 -21.46
N LEU A 93 -7.74 -0.56 -20.54
CA LEU A 93 -6.47 -1.24 -20.85
C LEU A 93 -6.39 -2.66 -20.30
N GLY A 94 -7.25 -3.02 -19.34
CA GLY A 94 -7.10 -4.25 -18.57
C GLY A 94 -6.07 -4.12 -17.44
N GLU A 95 -5.82 -5.22 -16.71
CA GLU A 95 -4.96 -5.20 -15.52
C GLU A 95 -3.48 -5.11 -15.91
N GLU A 96 -3.02 -5.98 -16.81
CA GLU A 96 -1.61 -6.07 -17.20
C GLU A 96 -1.13 -4.83 -17.94
N ARG A 97 -1.88 -4.38 -18.92
CA ARG A 97 -1.57 -3.14 -19.66
C ARG A 97 -1.67 -1.92 -18.75
N GLY A 98 -2.66 -1.89 -17.84
CA GLY A 98 -2.80 -0.84 -16.84
C GLY A 98 -1.59 -0.74 -15.94
N LEU A 99 -1.09 -1.86 -15.41
CA LEU A 99 0.12 -1.92 -14.60
C LEU A 99 1.37 -1.54 -15.39
N PHE A 100 1.47 -1.96 -16.65
CA PHE A 100 2.61 -1.60 -17.51
C PHE A 100 2.64 -0.08 -17.76
N TRP A 101 1.54 0.53 -18.19
CA TRP A 101 1.50 1.97 -18.46
C TRP A 101 1.65 2.82 -17.19
N ALA A 102 1.13 2.35 -16.06
CA ALA A 102 1.40 2.98 -14.77
C ALA A 102 2.89 2.92 -14.41
N SER A 103 3.56 1.78 -14.64
CA SER A 103 5.01 1.65 -14.43
C SER A 103 5.82 2.52 -15.39
N ALA A 104 5.39 2.65 -16.65
CA ALA A 104 6.01 3.55 -17.62
C ALA A 104 5.85 5.03 -17.21
N LEU A 105 4.66 5.42 -16.72
CA LEU A 105 4.41 6.77 -16.19
C LEU A 105 5.27 7.04 -14.95
N LEU A 106 5.44 6.03 -14.10
CA LEU A 106 6.29 6.12 -12.91
C LEU A 106 7.77 6.32 -13.31
N LEU A 107 8.24 5.59 -14.33
CA LEU A 107 9.59 5.78 -14.89
C LEU A 107 9.75 7.18 -15.49
N ALA A 108 8.78 7.65 -16.28
CA ALA A 108 8.81 9.00 -16.84
C ALA A 108 8.85 10.07 -15.73
N GLY A 109 8.05 9.91 -14.67
CA GLY A 109 8.09 10.78 -13.51
C GLY A 109 9.44 10.76 -12.79
N ALA A 110 10.05 9.57 -12.61
CA ALA A 110 11.37 9.43 -12.01
C ALA A 110 12.46 10.15 -12.82
N VAL A 111 12.41 10.05 -14.16
CA VAL A 111 13.33 10.77 -15.06
C VAL A 111 13.12 12.29 -14.97
N LEU A 112 11.87 12.75 -14.98
CA LEU A 112 11.58 14.19 -14.88
C LEU A 112 12.10 14.80 -13.57
N ARG A 113 12.12 14.06 -12.48
CA ARG A 113 12.61 14.53 -11.17
C ARG A 113 14.06 15.00 -11.19
N VAL A 114 14.88 14.55 -12.13
CA VAL A 114 16.30 14.96 -12.22
C VAL A 114 16.50 16.24 -13.04
N LEU A 115 15.47 16.74 -13.75
CA LEU A 115 15.56 17.89 -14.65
C LEU A 115 15.48 19.25 -13.94
N GLY A 116 15.64 19.30 -12.63
CA GLY A 116 15.62 20.51 -11.84
C GLY A 116 14.40 20.61 -10.93
N LEU A 117 14.26 21.75 -10.24
CA LEU A 117 13.23 21.93 -9.22
C LEU A 117 11.79 21.79 -9.79
N PRO A 118 11.41 22.42 -10.92
CA PRO A 118 10.09 22.19 -11.52
C PRO A 118 9.87 20.71 -11.90
N GLY A 119 10.90 20.07 -12.47
CA GLY A 119 10.87 18.66 -12.82
C GLY A 119 10.68 17.76 -11.59
N LEU A 120 11.27 18.11 -10.46
CA LEU A 120 11.12 17.39 -9.19
C LEU A 120 9.66 17.39 -8.73
N PHE A 121 8.96 18.51 -8.78
CA PHE A 121 7.54 18.59 -8.38
C PHE A 121 6.63 17.89 -9.39
N ILE A 122 6.76 18.19 -10.68
CA ILE A 122 5.94 17.57 -11.74
C ILE A 122 6.17 16.05 -11.74
N GLY A 123 7.43 15.62 -11.70
CA GLY A 123 7.78 14.20 -11.64
C GLY A 123 7.21 13.52 -10.39
N THR A 124 7.19 14.20 -9.23
CA THR A 124 6.59 13.64 -8.00
C THR A 124 5.07 13.48 -8.14
N VAL A 125 4.38 14.41 -8.80
CA VAL A 125 2.95 14.27 -9.10
C VAL A 125 2.70 13.08 -10.03
N LEU A 126 3.47 12.94 -11.13
CA LEU A 126 3.33 11.82 -12.07
C LEU A 126 3.58 10.47 -11.38
N VAL A 127 4.59 10.40 -10.55
CA VAL A 127 4.87 9.22 -9.72
C VAL A 127 3.71 8.93 -8.76
N GLY A 128 3.14 9.96 -8.13
CA GLY A 128 1.99 9.82 -7.25
C GLY A 128 0.75 9.27 -7.97
N ILE A 129 0.46 9.77 -9.18
CA ILE A 129 -0.62 9.26 -10.05
C ILE A 129 -0.37 7.80 -10.41
N ALA A 130 0.83 7.48 -10.87
CA ALA A 130 1.20 6.12 -11.24
C ALA A 130 1.06 5.15 -10.06
N THR A 131 1.57 5.54 -8.89
CA THR A 131 1.50 4.73 -7.67
C THR A 131 0.05 4.54 -7.20
N ALA A 132 -0.82 5.56 -7.34
CA ALA A 132 -2.24 5.43 -7.03
C ALA A 132 -2.89 4.32 -7.87
N VAL A 133 -2.61 4.29 -9.17
CA VAL A 133 -3.12 3.26 -10.09
C VAL A 133 -2.57 1.88 -9.72
N VAL A 134 -1.26 1.76 -9.52
CA VAL A 134 -0.61 0.49 -9.16
C VAL A 134 -1.18 -0.08 -7.87
N ASN A 135 -1.31 0.72 -6.82
CA ASN A 135 -1.80 0.27 -5.52
C ASN A 135 -3.24 -0.27 -5.58
N VAL A 136 -4.10 0.32 -6.41
CA VAL A 136 -5.47 -0.18 -6.60
C VAL A 136 -5.49 -1.45 -7.44
N LEU A 137 -4.64 -1.56 -8.47
CA LEU A 137 -4.63 -2.70 -9.37
C LEU A 137 -3.93 -3.93 -8.77
N ILE A 138 -2.97 -3.77 -7.86
CA ILE A 138 -2.23 -4.90 -7.26
C ILE A 138 -3.15 -5.92 -6.57
N PRO A 139 -4.08 -5.58 -5.69
CA PRO A 139 -5.01 -6.54 -5.10
C PRO A 139 -5.87 -7.27 -6.14
N VAL A 140 -6.26 -6.57 -7.21
CA VAL A 140 -7.02 -7.14 -8.33
C VAL A 140 -6.16 -8.15 -9.09
N PHE A 141 -4.92 -7.76 -9.42
CA PHE A 141 -3.94 -8.62 -10.08
C PHE A 141 -3.59 -9.86 -9.26
N VAL A 142 -3.42 -9.72 -7.94
CA VAL A 142 -3.20 -10.86 -7.03
C VAL A 142 -4.37 -11.82 -7.08
N ARG A 143 -5.61 -11.30 -7.09
CA ARG A 143 -6.81 -12.14 -7.17
C ARG A 143 -6.96 -12.84 -8.53
N SER A 144 -6.60 -12.18 -9.63
CA SER A 144 -6.78 -12.72 -10.97
C SER A 144 -5.69 -13.72 -11.37
N ARG A 145 -4.46 -13.55 -10.88
CA ARG A 145 -3.30 -14.30 -11.34
C ARG A 145 -2.80 -15.37 -10.39
N PHE A 146 -3.11 -15.27 -9.09
CA PHE A 146 -2.63 -16.20 -8.08
C PHE A 146 -3.77 -17.00 -7.45
N ALA A 147 -3.49 -18.26 -7.07
CA ALA A 147 -4.46 -19.10 -6.39
C ALA A 147 -4.87 -18.47 -5.04
N PRO A 148 -6.16 -18.62 -4.61
CA PRO A 148 -6.67 -17.99 -3.38
C PRO A 148 -5.82 -18.30 -2.14
N ARG A 149 -5.26 -19.52 -2.05
CA ARG A 149 -4.34 -19.94 -0.97
C ARG A 149 -3.02 -19.15 -0.94
N ARG A 150 -2.60 -18.54 -2.05
CA ARG A 150 -1.36 -17.75 -2.16
C ARG A 150 -1.57 -16.25 -1.95
N THR A 151 -2.81 -15.79 -1.82
CA THR A 151 -3.12 -14.36 -1.67
C THR A 151 -2.32 -13.71 -0.54
N GLY A 152 -2.26 -14.35 0.63
CA GLY A 152 -1.53 -13.81 1.78
C GLY A 152 -0.02 -13.70 1.52
N VAL A 153 0.56 -14.76 0.94
CA VAL A 153 1.99 -14.78 0.59
C VAL A 153 2.29 -13.69 -0.44
N MET A 154 1.48 -13.57 -1.50
CA MET A 154 1.70 -12.55 -2.54
C MET A 154 1.50 -11.12 -2.00
N THR A 155 0.53 -10.91 -1.13
CA THR A 155 0.35 -9.61 -0.44
C THR A 155 1.55 -9.31 0.48
N GLY A 156 2.07 -10.31 1.19
CA GLY A 156 3.28 -10.19 2.00
C GLY A 156 4.52 -9.90 1.15
N VAL A 157 4.70 -10.62 0.03
CA VAL A 157 5.78 -10.37 -0.94
C VAL A 157 5.70 -8.94 -1.47
N TYR A 158 4.51 -8.44 -1.80
CA TYR A 158 4.31 -7.05 -2.19
C TYR A 158 4.82 -6.08 -1.12
N ALA A 159 4.39 -6.25 0.13
CA ALA A 159 4.78 -5.37 1.23
C ALA A 159 6.29 -5.44 1.51
N LEU A 160 6.87 -6.64 1.51
CA LEU A 160 8.30 -6.85 1.73
C LEU A 160 9.14 -6.23 0.60
N SER A 161 8.78 -6.48 -0.65
CA SER A 161 9.48 -5.93 -1.82
C SER A 161 9.42 -4.40 -1.83
N MET A 162 8.26 -3.83 -1.51
CA MET A 162 8.07 -2.38 -1.37
C MET A 162 8.97 -1.80 -0.27
N GLY A 163 9.05 -2.46 0.89
CA GLY A 163 9.92 -2.06 2.00
C GLY A 163 11.40 -2.19 1.64
N ALA A 164 11.80 -3.31 1.04
CA ALA A 164 13.18 -3.55 0.61
C ALA A 164 13.64 -2.53 -0.44
N GLY A 165 12.79 -2.21 -1.43
CA GLY A 165 13.10 -1.19 -2.43
C GLY A 165 13.31 0.19 -1.82
N SER A 166 12.42 0.60 -0.92
CA SER A 166 12.54 1.86 -0.20
C SER A 166 13.82 1.94 0.64
N ALA A 167 14.13 0.87 1.38
CA ALA A 167 15.32 0.81 2.22
C ALA A 167 16.61 0.84 1.39
N LEU A 168 16.67 0.09 0.28
CA LEU A 168 17.83 0.05 -0.59
C LEU A 168 18.16 1.43 -1.16
N VAL A 169 17.15 2.12 -1.69
CA VAL A 169 17.36 3.46 -2.26
C VAL A 169 17.70 4.48 -1.16
N ALA A 170 17.02 4.45 -0.03
CA ALA A 170 17.32 5.34 1.08
C ALA A 170 18.76 5.17 1.60
N ALA A 171 19.22 3.92 1.74
CA ALA A 171 20.59 3.62 2.17
C ALA A 171 21.67 4.06 1.15
N SER A 172 21.33 4.01 -0.15
CA SER A 172 22.26 4.37 -1.22
C SER A 172 22.34 5.88 -1.48
N MET A 173 21.38 6.65 -0.97
CA MET A 173 21.18 8.04 -1.37
C MET A 173 22.30 8.96 -0.90
N VAL A 174 22.68 8.89 0.37
CA VAL A 174 23.78 9.70 0.93
C VAL A 174 25.14 9.34 0.32
N PRO A 175 25.55 8.04 0.25
CA PRO A 175 26.77 7.65 -0.42
C PRO A 175 26.87 8.11 -1.88
N VAL A 176 25.76 8.02 -2.63
CA VAL A 176 25.74 8.49 -4.03
C VAL A 176 25.80 10.01 -4.11
N TRP A 177 25.14 10.73 -3.22
CA TRP A 177 25.24 12.19 -3.14
C TRP A 177 26.68 12.65 -2.84
N GLU A 178 27.36 12.04 -1.86
CA GLU A 178 28.76 12.32 -1.53
C GLU A 178 29.69 12.03 -2.69
N SER A 179 29.58 10.84 -3.31
CA SER A 179 30.45 10.40 -4.41
C SER A 179 30.23 11.16 -5.72
N SER A 180 29.08 11.81 -5.89
CA SER A 180 28.72 12.58 -7.10
C SER A 180 29.02 14.08 -7.04
N GLY A 181 29.86 14.50 -6.11
CA GLY A 181 30.16 15.93 -5.92
C GLY A 181 28.98 16.73 -5.35
N HIS A 182 28.21 16.12 -4.45
CA HIS A 182 27.08 16.71 -3.75
C HIS A 182 25.89 17.06 -4.68
N SER A 183 25.73 16.29 -5.75
CA SER A 183 24.62 16.45 -6.69
C SER A 183 23.35 15.73 -6.20
N TRP A 184 22.35 16.50 -5.73
CA TRP A 184 21.05 15.95 -5.36
C TRP A 184 20.34 15.26 -6.56
N ARG A 185 20.60 15.72 -7.78
CA ARG A 185 20.03 15.13 -9.01
C ARG A 185 20.47 13.68 -9.20
N THR A 186 21.76 13.41 -8.99
CA THR A 186 22.32 12.06 -9.09
C THR A 186 21.73 11.13 -8.03
N ALA A 187 21.57 11.63 -6.80
CA ALA A 187 20.94 10.86 -5.74
C ALA A 187 19.47 10.52 -6.06
N VAL A 188 18.68 11.47 -6.57
CA VAL A 188 17.29 11.24 -6.99
C VAL A 188 17.21 10.31 -8.21
N ALA A 189 18.22 10.32 -9.09
CA ALA A 189 18.29 9.44 -10.26
C ALA A 189 18.34 7.94 -9.90
N LEU A 190 18.76 7.58 -8.70
CA LEU A 190 18.72 6.19 -8.20
C LEU A 190 17.32 5.55 -8.35
N ALA A 191 16.26 6.34 -8.25
CA ALA A 191 14.90 5.85 -8.40
C ALA A 191 14.55 5.42 -9.85
N ILE A 192 15.33 5.84 -10.84
CA ILE A 192 15.11 5.48 -12.25
C ILE A 192 15.35 3.97 -12.45
N VAL A 193 16.37 3.40 -11.78
CA VAL A 193 16.74 1.99 -11.94
C VAL A 193 15.58 1.05 -11.54
N PRO A 194 15.05 1.10 -10.31
CA PRO A 194 13.93 0.25 -9.94
C PRO A 194 12.66 0.56 -10.74
N ALA A 195 12.46 1.81 -11.19
CA ALA A 195 11.34 2.15 -12.07
C ALA A 195 11.44 1.47 -13.43
N ALA A 196 12.64 1.46 -14.03
CA ALA A 196 12.91 0.76 -15.27
C ALA A 196 12.77 -0.77 -15.11
N LEU A 197 13.28 -1.33 -14.01
CA LEU A 197 13.14 -2.75 -13.69
C LEU A 197 11.67 -3.15 -13.50
N ALA A 198 10.84 -2.31 -12.88
CA ALA A 198 9.41 -2.56 -12.73
C ALA A 198 8.69 -2.59 -14.09
N ALA A 199 8.95 -1.62 -14.96
CA ALA A 199 8.37 -1.58 -16.31
C ALA A 199 8.84 -2.79 -17.14
N ALA A 200 10.13 -3.15 -17.09
CA ALA A 200 10.68 -4.31 -17.76
C ALA A 200 10.12 -5.64 -17.19
N GLY A 201 9.94 -5.73 -15.88
CA GLY A 201 9.41 -6.92 -15.22
C GLY A 201 7.95 -7.23 -15.54
N ILE A 202 7.12 -6.20 -15.73
CA ILE A 202 5.71 -6.39 -16.11
C ILE A 202 5.52 -6.54 -17.63
N ALA A 203 6.45 -6.07 -18.46
CA ALA A 203 6.36 -6.12 -19.92
C ALA A 203 6.10 -7.52 -20.50
N PRO A 204 6.73 -8.62 -20.01
CA PRO A 204 6.45 -9.98 -20.51
C PRO A 204 4.99 -10.41 -20.30
N GLN A 205 4.31 -9.85 -19.29
CA GLN A 205 2.91 -10.17 -19.01
C GLN A 205 1.96 -9.63 -20.08
N LEU A 206 2.38 -8.62 -20.86
CA LEU A 206 1.59 -8.09 -21.98
C LEU A 206 1.32 -9.13 -23.07
N ARG A 207 2.22 -10.09 -23.26
CA ARG A 207 2.05 -11.18 -24.23
C ARG A 207 0.91 -12.13 -23.82
N HIS A 208 0.62 -12.21 -22.53
CA HIS A 208 -0.44 -13.05 -21.97
C HIS A 208 -1.76 -12.28 -21.80
N ALA A 209 -1.74 -10.95 -21.97
CA ALA A 209 -2.93 -10.10 -21.93
C ALA A 209 -3.82 -10.23 -23.18
N GLY A 210 -3.38 -10.96 -24.21
CA GLY A 210 -4.08 -11.12 -25.50
C GLY A 210 -4.89 -12.40 -25.66
N GLY A 211 -4.91 -13.30 -24.68
CA GLY A 211 -5.67 -14.54 -24.72
C GLY A 211 -7.12 -14.32 -24.27
N GLU A 212 -8.02 -14.17 -25.22
CA GLU A 212 -9.46 -14.48 -25.15
C GLU A 212 -10.38 -13.76 -24.15
N VAL A 213 -10.05 -12.57 -23.70
CA VAL A 213 -11.10 -11.74 -23.13
C VAL A 213 -11.20 -10.48 -24.00
N GLY A 214 -12.17 -10.48 -24.93
CA GLY A 214 -12.77 -9.22 -25.32
C GLY A 214 -13.08 -8.45 -24.05
N PRO A 215 -13.08 -7.12 -24.05
CA PRO A 215 -13.28 -6.35 -22.84
C PRO A 215 -14.61 -6.80 -22.22
N GLU A 216 -14.56 -7.73 -21.27
CA GLU A 216 -15.70 -7.92 -20.39
C GLU A 216 -16.03 -6.53 -19.88
N PRO A 217 -17.26 -6.04 -20.09
CA PRO A 217 -17.59 -4.71 -19.65
C PRO A 217 -17.33 -4.62 -18.16
N VAL A 218 -16.17 -4.07 -17.79
CA VAL A 218 -15.84 -3.81 -16.39
C VAL A 218 -16.93 -2.90 -15.86
N ARG A 219 -17.90 -3.50 -15.18
CA ARG A 219 -19.00 -2.74 -14.57
C ARG A 219 -18.44 -1.87 -13.50
N VAL A 220 -18.59 -0.55 -13.62
CA VAL A 220 -18.33 0.34 -12.48
C VAL A 220 -19.33 -0.03 -11.40
N ARG A 221 -18.87 -0.81 -10.43
CA ARG A 221 -19.71 -1.21 -9.34
C ARG A 221 -19.85 -0.06 -8.36
N VAL A 222 -21.00 0.57 -8.38
CA VAL A 222 -21.36 1.52 -7.33
C VAL A 222 -21.61 0.72 -6.05
N LEU A 223 -20.82 0.98 -5.03
CA LEU A 223 -20.98 0.35 -3.71
C LEU A 223 -22.31 0.85 -3.09
N GLY A 224 -23.29 -0.03 -3.01
CA GLY A 224 -24.64 0.27 -2.50
C GLY A 224 -25.04 -0.61 -1.32
N GLY A 225 -26.03 -0.22 -0.56
CA GLY A 225 -26.65 -1.04 0.49
C GLY A 225 -25.62 -1.59 1.51
N ARG A 226 -25.50 -2.92 1.61
CA ARG A 226 -24.61 -3.62 2.54
C ARG A 226 -23.10 -3.30 2.33
N ASP A 227 -22.71 -2.94 1.11
CA ASP A 227 -21.32 -2.63 0.80
C ASP A 227 -20.87 -1.27 1.38
N LYS A 228 -21.80 -0.33 1.62
CA LYS A 228 -21.46 0.98 2.23
C LYS A 228 -20.83 0.84 3.61
N GLY A 229 -21.37 -0.02 4.46
CA GLY A 229 -20.81 -0.26 5.80
C GLY A 229 -19.41 -0.85 5.77
N LEU A 230 -19.16 -1.78 4.84
CA LEU A 230 -17.84 -2.35 4.63
C LEU A 230 -16.86 -1.29 4.06
N ALA A 231 -17.30 -0.51 3.08
CA ALA A 231 -16.48 0.54 2.47
C ALA A 231 -16.04 1.58 3.51
N TRP A 232 -16.97 2.11 4.32
CA TRP A 232 -16.63 3.04 5.40
C TRP A 232 -15.70 2.43 6.45
N SER A 233 -15.88 1.15 6.77
CA SER A 233 -15.01 0.43 7.69
C SER A 233 -13.58 0.28 7.14
N LEU A 234 -13.44 0.00 5.83
CA LEU A 234 -12.14 -0.08 5.15
C LEU A 234 -11.49 1.29 5.01
N ILE A 235 -12.26 2.35 4.67
CA ILE A 235 -11.76 3.74 4.66
C ILE A 235 -11.22 4.12 6.03
N GLY A 236 -12.02 3.91 7.08
CA GLY A 236 -11.64 4.25 8.45
C GLY A 236 -10.42 3.48 8.91
N TYR A 237 -10.44 2.16 8.78
CA TYR A 237 -9.30 1.33 9.19
C TYR A 237 -8.02 1.69 8.41
N PHE A 238 -8.08 1.66 7.08
CA PHE A 238 -6.92 1.96 6.24
C PHE A 238 -6.43 3.40 6.42
N GLY A 239 -7.37 4.37 6.43
CA GLY A 239 -7.03 5.78 6.55
C GLY A 239 -6.36 6.11 7.88
N LEU A 240 -6.91 5.63 8.99
CA LEU A 240 -6.36 5.89 10.32
C LEU A 240 -5.02 5.17 10.53
N GLN A 241 -4.87 3.92 10.05
CA GLN A 241 -3.58 3.22 10.07
C GLN A 241 -2.52 3.92 9.22
N THR A 242 -2.92 4.40 8.05
CA THR A 242 -2.02 5.11 7.13
C THR A 242 -1.67 6.51 7.65
N LEU A 243 -2.61 7.19 8.30
CA LEU A 243 -2.35 8.44 9.01
C LEU A 243 -1.26 8.25 10.08
N LEU A 244 -1.44 7.26 10.95
CA LEU A 244 -0.48 6.95 12.01
C LEU A 244 0.90 6.59 11.41
N PHE A 245 0.91 5.82 10.32
CA PHE A 245 2.15 5.44 9.63
C PHE A 245 2.92 6.66 9.10
N TYR A 246 2.28 7.52 8.30
CA TYR A 246 2.96 8.68 7.72
C TYR A 246 3.36 9.70 8.79
N THR A 247 2.56 9.84 9.83
CA THR A 247 2.89 10.73 10.95
C THR A 247 4.08 10.21 11.74
N THR A 248 4.11 8.92 12.07
CA THR A 248 5.26 8.31 12.75
C THR A 248 6.51 8.35 11.88
N LEU A 249 6.37 8.05 10.58
CA LEU A 249 7.48 8.13 9.64
C LEU A 249 8.10 9.54 9.59
N ALA A 250 7.28 10.57 9.69
CA ALA A 250 7.74 11.96 9.66
C ALA A 250 8.37 12.41 10.98
N TRP A 251 7.82 12.01 12.12
CA TRP A 251 8.13 12.66 13.39
C TRP A 251 8.84 11.77 14.43
N LEU A 252 9.00 10.46 14.18
CA LEU A 252 9.67 9.55 15.14
C LEU A 252 11.07 10.04 15.55
N PRO A 253 11.96 10.48 14.64
CA PRO A 253 13.26 10.99 15.08
C PRO A 253 13.15 12.24 15.97
N ALA A 254 12.26 13.17 15.62
CA ALA A 254 12.05 14.38 16.42
C ALA A 254 11.51 14.08 17.82
N ILE A 255 10.58 13.13 17.94
CA ILE A 255 10.06 12.65 19.23
C ILE A 255 11.19 12.11 20.10
N LEU A 256 12.10 11.32 19.53
CA LEU A 256 13.22 10.72 20.24
C LEU A 256 14.28 11.76 20.62
N VAL A 257 14.59 12.70 19.73
CA VAL A 257 15.56 13.77 20.00
C VAL A 257 15.06 14.67 21.12
N GLU A 258 13.79 15.07 21.13
CA GLU A 258 13.21 15.86 22.22
C GLU A 258 13.24 15.11 23.55
N ALA A 259 13.17 13.77 23.52
CA ALA A 259 13.31 12.92 24.70
C ALA A 259 14.77 12.73 25.17
N GLY A 260 15.74 13.40 24.54
CA GLY A 260 17.16 13.33 24.91
C GLY A 260 17.96 12.23 24.20
N VAL A 261 17.40 11.56 23.20
CA VAL A 261 18.14 10.60 22.37
C VAL A 261 19.00 11.36 21.36
N ALA A 262 20.28 10.99 21.22
CA ALA A 262 21.18 11.62 20.25
C ALA A 262 20.66 11.49 18.82
N GLU A 263 20.83 12.53 17.98
CA GLU A 263 20.31 12.59 16.59
C GLU A 263 20.72 11.37 15.74
N ALA A 264 21.99 10.95 15.82
CA ALA A 264 22.48 9.78 15.11
C ALA A 264 21.74 8.50 15.52
N THR A 265 21.46 8.36 16.81
CA THR A 265 20.71 7.22 17.37
C THR A 265 19.24 7.30 16.94
N ALA A 266 18.63 8.47 16.97
CA ALA A 266 17.25 8.67 16.51
C ALA A 266 17.10 8.32 15.02
N GLY A 267 18.08 8.67 14.19
CA GLY A 267 18.16 8.26 12.79
C GLY A 267 18.27 6.73 12.63
N ALA A 268 19.07 6.06 13.45
CA ALA A 268 19.14 4.59 13.46
C ALA A 268 17.81 3.94 13.89
N MET A 269 17.09 4.55 14.86
CA MET A 269 15.75 4.08 15.27
C MET A 269 14.73 4.19 14.11
N GLN A 270 14.84 5.20 13.28
CA GLN A 270 14.03 5.30 12.04
C GLN A 270 14.27 4.10 11.10
N SER A 271 15.51 3.65 10.97
CA SER A 271 15.84 2.46 10.17
C SER A 271 15.25 1.19 10.79
N LEU A 272 15.28 1.04 12.12
CA LEU A 272 14.64 -0.07 12.82
C LEU A 272 13.10 -0.02 12.67
N PHE A 273 12.51 1.15 12.72
CA PHE A 273 11.08 1.33 12.42
C PHE A 273 10.73 0.79 11.02
N ILE A 274 11.51 1.16 9.99
CA ILE A 274 11.30 0.67 8.62
C ILE A 274 11.49 -0.85 8.53
N LEU A 275 12.47 -1.41 9.24
CA LEU A 275 12.64 -2.86 9.33
C LEU A 275 11.42 -3.54 9.96
N GLY A 276 10.90 -2.97 11.03
CA GLY A 276 9.63 -3.41 11.64
C GLY A 276 8.47 -3.37 10.65
N VAL A 277 8.35 -2.27 9.89
CA VAL A 277 7.33 -2.11 8.83
C VAL A 277 7.42 -3.23 7.79
N ALA A 278 8.62 -3.58 7.35
CA ALA A 278 8.83 -4.67 6.40
C ALA A 278 8.44 -6.03 6.99
N ALA A 279 8.85 -6.31 8.23
CA ALA A 279 8.54 -7.55 8.93
C ALA A 279 7.03 -7.72 9.17
N GLY A 280 6.38 -6.72 9.74
CA GLY A 280 4.92 -6.75 9.97
C GLY A 280 4.14 -6.77 8.67
N GLY A 281 4.59 -6.02 7.68
CA GLY A 281 4.01 -5.96 6.34
C GLY A 281 4.06 -7.30 5.60
N PHE A 282 5.04 -8.13 5.86
CA PHE A 282 5.11 -9.50 5.34
C PHE A 282 4.29 -10.49 6.17
N LEU A 283 4.54 -10.54 7.48
CA LEU A 283 3.99 -11.57 8.35
C LEU A 283 2.46 -11.47 8.50
N THR A 284 1.94 -10.24 8.71
CA THR A 284 0.51 -10.07 8.98
C THR A 284 -0.40 -10.52 7.83
N PRO A 285 -0.16 -10.17 6.56
CA PRO A 285 -0.96 -10.69 5.45
C PRO A 285 -0.88 -12.20 5.29
N VAL A 286 0.31 -12.79 5.48
CA VAL A 286 0.51 -14.25 5.40
C VAL A 286 -0.36 -14.96 6.43
N LEU A 287 -0.28 -14.53 7.69
CA LEU A 287 -1.04 -15.13 8.79
C LEU A 287 -2.54 -14.86 8.67
N ALA A 288 -2.93 -13.64 8.31
CA ALA A 288 -4.33 -13.25 8.18
C ALA A 288 -5.04 -13.97 7.02
N ALA A 289 -4.36 -14.19 5.91
CA ALA A 289 -4.94 -14.86 4.75
C ALA A 289 -5.28 -16.33 5.02
N ALA A 290 -4.59 -16.98 5.96
CA ALA A 290 -4.84 -18.36 6.35
C ALA A 290 -6.17 -18.54 7.11
N ARG A 291 -6.79 -17.48 7.59
CA ARG A 291 -8.02 -17.52 8.41
C ARG A 291 -9.20 -16.89 7.66
N THR A 292 -10.41 -17.33 7.99
CA THR A 292 -11.66 -16.72 7.48
C THR A 292 -11.97 -15.40 8.19
N ASP A 293 -11.73 -15.32 9.50
CA ASP A 293 -11.89 -14.13 10.33
C ASP A 293 -10.52 -13.51 10.62
N GLN A 294 -10.34 -12.25 10.24
CA GLN A 294 -9.08 -11.52 10.41
C GLN A 294 -9.02 -10.67 11.69
N ARG A 295 -10.07 -10.62 12.50
CA ARG A 295 -10.16 -9.77 13.70
C ARG A 295 -9.00 -9.96 14.67
N ARG A 296 -8.58 -11.21 14.91
CA ARG A 296 -7.44 -11.51 15.80
C ARG A 296 -6.14 -10.88 15.31
N HIS A 297 -5.92 -10.89 14.00
CA HIS A 297 -4.72 -10.29 13.39
C HIS A 297 -4.80 -8.75 13.42
N LEU A 298 -5.98 -8.18 13.17
CA LEU A 298 -6.22 -6.75 13.31
C LEU A 298 -6.03 -6.28 14.76
N LEU A 299 -6.53 -7.06 15.73
CA LEU A 299 -6.30 -6.78 17.15
C LEU A 299 -4.82 -6.87 17.52
N ALA A 300 -4.09 -7.88 17.04
CA ALA A 300 -2.64 -7.98 17.28
C ALA A 300 -1.88 -6.77 16.73
N VAL A 301 -2.24 -6.30 15.52
CA VAL A 301 -1.71 -5.05 14.95
C VAL A 301 -1.97 -3.85 15.86
N LEU A 302 -3.20 -3.71 16.36
CA LEU A 302 -3.58 -2.61 17.25
C LEU A 302 -2.81 -2.67 18.57
N LEU A 303 -2.64 -3.86 19.14
CA LEU A 303 -1.87 -4.06 20.37
C LEU A 303 -0.38 -3.72 20.17
N LEU A 304 0.23 -4.12 19.05
CA LEU A 304 1.61 -3.73 18.72
C LEU A 304 1.74 -2.21 18.59
N CYS A 305 0.83 -1.56 17.83
CA CYS A 305 0.83 -0.11 17.71
C CYS A 305 0.63 0.59 19.07
N GLY A 306 -0.32 0.10 19.87
CA GLY A 306 -0.62 0.63 21.20
C GLY A 306 0.56 0.52 22.14
N LEU A 307 1.24 -0.64 22.15
CA LEU A 307 2.45 -0.86 22.95
C LEU A 307 3.57 0.10 22.50
N GLY A 308 3.78 0.25 21.20
CA GLY A 308 4.81 1.16 20.66
C GLY A 308 4.55 2.62 21.05
N TYR A 309 3.31 3.12 20.87
CA TYR A 309 2.97 4.49 21.28
C TYR A 309 2.98 4.71 22.78
N ALA A 310 2.50 3.74 23.56
CA ALA A 310 2.55 3.81 25.01
C ALA A 310 4.01 3.81 25.52
N GLY A 311 4.89 3.02 24.90
CA GLY A 311 6.31 3.02 25.18
C GLY A 311 7.01 4.34 24.86
N LEU A 312 6.69 4.94 23.69
CA LEU A 312 7.18 6.27 23.32
C LEU A 312 6.65 7.37 24.24
N LEU A 313 5.45 7.22 24.78
CA LEU A 313 4.88 8.17 25.75
C LEU A 313 5.50 8.05 27.14
N ALA A 314 5.69 6.82 27.64
CA ALA A 314 6.11 6.57 29.01
C ALA A 314 7.64 6.60 29.20
N ALA A 315 8.39 6.07 28.23
CA ALA A 315 9.84 5.88 28.36
C ALA A 315 10.55 5.89 26.99
N PRO A 316 10.48 7.01 26.24
CA PRO A 316 10.98 7.07 24.86
C PRO A 316 12.49 6.78 24.75
N ALA A 317 13.30 7.26 25.70
CA ALA A 317 14.75 7.09 25.69
C ALA A 317 15.25 5.76 26.29
N THR A 318 14.41 5.02 27.03
CA THR A 318 14.86 3.80 27.73
C THR A 318 15.06 2.63 26.79
N LEU A 319 14.11 2.38 25.87
CA LEU A 319 14.12 1.28 24.91
C LEU A 319 13.71 1.74 23.50
N PRO A 320 14.34 2.78 22.94
CA PRO A 320 13.90 3.38 21.69
C PRO A 320 13.88 2.40 20.51
N ALA A 321 14.81 1.44 20.49
CA ALA A 321 14.89 0.40 19.47
C ALA A 321 13.67 -0.55 19.51
N VAL A 322 13.23 -0.91 20.72
CA VAL A 322 12.06 -1.78 20.90
C VAL A 322 10.79 -1.06 20.45
N TRP A 323 10.61 0.19 20.86
CA TRP A 323 9.44 0.97 20.48
C TRP A 323 9.37 1.20 18.98
N ALA A 324 10.50 1.56 18.35
CA ALA A 324 10.59 1.74 16.91
C ALA A 324 10.24 0.46 16.13
N LEU A 325 10.82 -0.68 16.52
CA LEU A 325 10.60 -1.96 15.86
C LEU A 325 9.15 -2.47 16.02
N VAL A 326 8.62 -2.43 17.25
CA VAL A 326 7.26 -2.89 17.58
C VAL A 326 6.21 -2.03 16.88
N LEU A 327 6.38 -0.70 16.93
CA LEU A 327 5.49 0.24 16.26
C LEU A 327 5.55 0.07 14.74
N GLY A 328 6.76 -0.09 14.18
CA GLY A 328 6.95 -0.40 12.78
C GLY A 328 6.23 -1.68 12.35
N ALA A 329 6.38 -2.77 13.12
CA ALA A 329 5.71 -4.04 12.83
C ALA A 329 4.18 -3.92 12.89
N GLY A 330 3.64 -3.19 13.85
CA GLY A 330 2.22 -2.91 13.95
C GLY A 330 1.70 -2.12 12.76
N LEU A 331 2.30 -0.97 12.46
CA LEU A 331 1.86 -0.08 11.38
C LEU A 331 2.06 -0.70 9.99
N GLY A 332 3.17 -1.41 9.77
CA GLY A 332 3.42 -2.12 8.51
C GLY A 332 2.41 -3.25 8.30
N GLY A 333 2.17 -4.05 9.34
CA GLY A 333 1.16 -5.11 9.31
C GLY A 333 -0.25 -4.57 9.08
N GLY A 334 -0.60 -3.45 9.73
CA GLY A 334 -1.89 -2.80 9.59
C GLY A 334 -2.19 -2.30 8.19
N GLN A 335 -1.20 -1.72 7.52
CA GLN A 335 -1.35 -1.31 6.14
C GLN A 335 -1.44 -2.49 5.16
N ALA A 336 -0.57 -3.47 5.33
CA ALA A 336 -0.46 -4.57 4.38
C ALA A 336 -1.65 -5.55 4.44
N VAL A 337 -2.23 -5.78 5.62
CA VAL A 337 -3.38 -6.67 5.78
C VAL A 337 -4.62 -6.20 5.00
N VAL A 338 -4.73 -4.91 4.73
CA VAL A 338 -5.86 -4.33 3.97
C VAL A 338 -5.96 -4.94 2.57
N GLY A 339 -4.81 -5.24 1.93
CA GLY A 339 -4.80 -5.96 0.64
C GLY A 339 -5.47 -7.32 0.72
N VAL A 340 -5.28 -8.06 1.82
CA VAL A 340 -5.97 -9.32 2.08
C VAL A 340 -7.47 -9.09 2.28
N LEU A 341 -7.85 -8.03 3.01
CA LEU A 341 -9.26 -7.70 3.23
C LEU A 341 -9.97 -7.39 1.90
N TYR A 342 -9.37 -6.62 1.00
CA TYR A 342 -9.96 -6.35 -0.31
C TYR A 342 -10.25 -7.63 -1.08
N VAL A 343 -9.25 -8.54 -1.15
CA VAL A 343 -9.37 -9.79 -1.88
C VAL A 343 -10.40 -10.72 -1.24
N LYS A 344 -10.41 -10.84 0.09
CA LYS A 344 -11.32 -11.74 0.80
C LYS A 344 -12.76 -11.23 0.89
N ARG A 345 -12.97 -9.92 0.97
CA ARG A 345 -14.31 -9.30 1.02
C ARG A 345 -14.89 -9.00 -0.36
N GLY A 346 -14.04 -8.92 -1.37
CA GLY A 346 -14.48 -8.77 -2.75
C GLY A 346 -15.16 -10.01 -3.29
N ARG A 347 -16.34 -9.87 -3.89
CA ARG A 347 -17.10 -10.98 -4.50
C ARG A 347 -16.47 -11.40 -5.83
N ASP A 348 -16.02 -10.43 -6.59
CA ASP A 348 -15.40 -10.55 -7.90
C ASP A 348 -14.27 -9.51 -8.06
N GLN A 349 -13.60 -9.50 -9.18
CA GLN A 349 -12.48 -8.55 -9.45
C GLN A 349 -12.95 -7.10 -9.47
N ASP A 350 -14.15 -6.82 -9.99
CA ASP A 350 -14.72 -5.46 -10.03
C ASP A 350 -15.05 -4.95 -8.63
N HIS A 351 -15.54 -5.84 -7.76
CA HIS A 351 -15.81 -5.49 -6.37
C HIS A 351 -14.50 -5.26 -5.58
N VAL A 352 -13.44 -6.05 -5.82
CA VAL A 352 -12.11 -5.80 -5.23
C VAL A 352 -11.57 -4.44 -5.68
N ALA A 353 -11.68 -4.12 -6.97
CA ALA A 353 -11.25 -2.83 -7.49
C ALA A 353 -12.04 -1.67 -6.88
N ALA A 354 -13.38 -1.81 -6.76
CA ALA A 354 -14.22 -0.78 -6.16
C ALA A 354 -13.90 -0.56 -4.67
N LEU A 355 -13.76 -1.64 -3.88
CA LEU A 355 -13.40 -1.56 -2.47
C LEU A 355 -12.01 -0.94 -2.28
N SER A 356 -11.02 -1.38 -3.06
CA SER A 356 -9.65 -0.85 -3.02
C SER A 356 -9.63 0.64 -3.40
N THR A 357 -10.33 1.03 -4.47
CA THR A 357 -10.41 2.43 -4.90
C THR A 357 -10.99 3.32 -3.82
N VAL A 358 -12.17 2.97 -3.29
CA VAL A 358 -12.87 3.80 -2.30
C VAL A 358 -12.07 3.89 -1.00
N ALA A 359 -11.53 2.75 -0.52
CA ALA A 359 -10.73 2.73 0.69
C ALA A 359 -9.43 3.53 0.55
N GLN A 360 -8.75 3.45 -0.59
CA GLN A 360 -7.53 4.19 -0.82
C GLN A 360 -7.79 5.69 -1.06
N THR A 361 -8.84 6.05 -1.81
CA THR A 361 -9.23 7.45 -1.99
C THR A 361 -9.47 8.11 -0.64
N GLY A 362 -10.42 7.60 0.14
CA GLY A 362 -10.74 8.19 1.45
C GLY A 362 -9.59 8.06 2.44
N GLY A 363 -8.92 6.91 2.45
CA GLY A 363 -7.86 6.61 3.40
C GLY A 363 -6.62 7.47 3.22
N TYR A 364 -6.14 7.68 2.00
CA TYR A 364 -4.98 8.56 1.77
C TYR A 364 -5.28 10.04 1.99
N LEU A 365 -6.51 10.49 1.70
CA LEU A 365 -6.93 11.85 2.05
C LEU A 365 -6.93 12.07 3.57
N ILE A 366 -7.41 11.10 4.35
CA ILE A 366 -7.28 11.12 5.81
C ILE A 366 -5.80 11.11 6.21
N ALA A 367 -5.00 10.23 5.62
CA ALA A 367 -3.57 10.09 5.95
C ALA A 367 -2.76 11.36 5.72
N ALA A 368 -3.08 12.13 4.68
CA ALA A 368 -2.39 13.38 4.36
C ALA A 368 -2.49 14.43 5.48
N THR A 369 -3.52 14.38 6.32
CA THR A 369 -3.70 15.33 7.43
C THR A 369 -2.80 15.05 8.63
N GLY A 370 -2.33 13.80 8.80
CA GLY A 370 -1.67 13.34 10.01
C GLY A 370 -0.37 14.10 10.37
N PRO A 371 0.63 14.16 9.46
CA PRO A 371 1.89 14.85 9.76
C PRO A 371 1.71 16.32 10.10
N VAL A 372 0.79 17.02 9.40
CA VAL A 372 0.48 18.44 9.65
C VAL A 372 -0.21 18.62 11.01
N ALA A 373 -1.23 17.79 11.29
CA ALA A 373 -1.95 17.86 12.56
C ALA A 373 -1.02 17.61 13.75
N ALA A 374 -0.10 16.64 13.65
CA ALA A 374 0.88 16.36 14.68
C ALA A 374 1.83 17.53 14.92
N SER A 375 2.32 18.16 13.85
CA SER A 375 3.17 19.36 13.92
C SER A 375 2.47 20.52 14.61
N VAL A 376 1.23 20.80 14.21
CA VAL A 376 0.42 21.87 14.82
C VAL A 376 0.19 21.58 16.32
N LEU A 377 -0.21 20.37 16.67
CA LEU A 377 -0.40 19.98 18.06
C LEU A 377 0.87 20.15 18.88
N HIS A 378 2.03 19.70 18.36
CA HIS A 378 3.32 19.90 19.03
C HIS A 378 3.65 21.38 19.18
N THR A 379 3.48 22.19 18.15
CA THR A 379 3.77 23.65 18.21
C THR A 379 2.91 24.36 19.26
N VAL A 380 1.64 23.98 19.37
CA VAL A 380 0.70 24.63 20.32
C VAL A 380 0.94 24.15 21.76
N THR A 381 1.32 22.90 21.94
CA THR A 381 1.43 22.29 23.29
C THR A 381 2.86 22.26 23.82
N GLY A 382 3.88 22.48 22.97
CA GLY A 382 5.30 22.45 23.32
C GLY A 382 5.81 21.06 23.72
N THR A 383 5.06 19.97 23.43
CA THR A 383 5.45 18.61 23.82
C THR A 383 4.87 17.56 22.86
N TRP A 384 5.60 16.46 22.65
CA TRP A 384 5.11 15.29 21.91
C TRP A 384 4.14 14.42 22.69
N ALA A 385 3.98 14.61 23.99
CA ALA A 385 3.04 13.83 24.79
C ALA A 385 1.59 13.97 24.27
N VAL A 386 1.15 15.18 23.93
CA VAL A 386 -0.20 15.42 23.43
C VAL A 386 -0.44 14.76 22.05
N PRO A 387 0.43 14.95 21.02
CA PRO A 387 0.31 14.17 19.79
C PRO A 387 0.27 12.66 20.00
N LEU A 388 1.11 12.09 20.87
CA LEU A 388 1.13 10.65 21.15
C LEU A 388 -0.17 10.16 21.80
N LEU A 389 -0.78 10.92 22.71
CA LEU A 389 -2.10 10.62 23.27
C LEU A 389 -3.19 10.65 22.18
N VAL A 390 -3.14 11.63 21.27
CA VAL A 390 -4.04 11.68 20.13
C VAL A 390 -3.85 10.46 19.21
N PHE A 391 -2.61 10.00 18.97
CA PHE A 391 -2.34 8.79 18.19
C PHE A 391 -2.94 7.54 18.83
N LEU A 392 -2.89 7.41 20.16
CA LEU A 392 -3.58 6.34 20.88
C LEU A 392 -5.10 6.41 20.69
N GLY A 393 -5.69 7.62 20.74
CA GLY A 393 -7.11 7.83 20.44
C GLY A 393 -7.48 7.45 18.99
N VAL A 394 -6.66 7.85 18.03
CA VAL A 394 -6.81 7.47 16.61
C VAL A 394 -6.70 5.94 16.44
N LEU A 395 -5.81 5.30 17.19
CA LEU A 395 -5.67 3.85 17.17
C LEU A 395 -6.92 3.14 17.68
N LEU A 396 -7.55 3.64 18.73
CA LEU A 396 -8.83 3.11 19.23
C LEU A 396 -9.96 3.25 18.19
N LEU A 397 -10.02 4.38 17.50
CA LEU A 397 -10.97 4.57 16.39
C LEU A 397 -10.71 3.61 15.24
N SER A 398 -9.43 3.38 14.91
CA SER A 398 -9.03 2.36 13.92
C SER A 398 -9.48 0.96 14.36
N GLY A 399 -9.40 0.66 15.66
CA GLY A 399 -9.90 -0.57 16.26
C GLY A 399 -11.40 -0.75 16.05
N ALA A 400 -12.19 0.27 16.31
CA ALA A 400 -13.65 0.24 16.07
C ALA A 400 -13.97 -0.03 14.58
N ALA A 401 -13.25 0.62 13.66
CA ALA A 401 -13.39 0.37 12.22
C ALA A 401 -13.02 -1.07 11.85
N SER A 402 -12.01 -1.65 12.49
CA SER A 402 -11.51 -3.00 12.22
C SER A 402 -12.54 -4.11 12.52
N LEU A 403 -13.46 -3.89 13.46
CA LEU A 403 -14.47 -4.88 13.87
C LEU A 403 -15.39 -5.31 12.72
N ARG A 404 -15.73 -4.39 11.82
CA ARG A 404 -16.53 -4.68 10.62
C ARG A 404 -15.66 -5.14 9.46
N ALA A 405 -14.53 -4.51 9.23
CA ALA A 405 -13.62 -4.86 8.15
C ALA A 405 -13.07 -6.29 8.29
N GLY A 406 -12.78 -6.74 9.52
CA GLY A 406 -12.22 -8.05 9.82
C GLY A 406 -13.24 -9.20 9.92
N ARG A 407 -14.55 -8.93 9.94
CA ARG A 407 -15.59 -9.95 10.11
C ARG A 407 -15.68 -10.85 8.88
N GLY A 408 -15.53 -12.16 9.09
CA GLY A 408 -15.59 -13.21 8.07
C GLY A 408 -16.96 -13.37 7.42
#